data_d959ee9a25f1c2443879118202dfed8b
#
_entry.id   d959ee9a25f1c2443879118202dfed8b
#
_cell.length_a   1.000
_cell.length_b   1.000
_cell.length_c   1.000
_cell.angle_alpha   90.00
_cell.angle_beta   90.00
_cell.angle_gamma   90.00
#
_symmetry.space_group_name_H-M   'P 1'
#
loop_
_entity.id
_entity.type
_entity.pdbx_description
1 polymer ?
#
loop_
_entity_poly.entity_id
_entity_poly.type
_entity_poly.pdbx_seq_one_letter_code
_entity_poly.pdbx_strand_id
1 'polypeptide(L)'
;MDKSFVSNIRTHLSDRKKIVVIPHVSPDADALGSCLAIYHFFKKNHEVDIISPNEYSEVLKFLPGENTISRFDSSQDKCVKLITNAEIIFILDFNNLNRVRKLSPYIKESKAIKIMIDHHESPDDFATYAYCVPSMSSTCEIIYNFLSEYDKNLIDKDIAECIYTGIVADTGSFR
;
A
#
# COMPACT_ATOMS: atom_id res chain seq x y z
N MET A 1 3.34 -13.00 10.70
CA MET A 1 2.21 -12.82 9.74
C MET A 1 1.34 -14.06 9.72
N ASP A 2 0.02 -13.91 9.68
CA ASP A 2 -0.90 -15.04 9.53
C ASP A 2 -0.74 -15.67 8.13
N LYS A 3 -0.41 -16.95 8.09
CA LYS A 3 -0.22 -17.71 6.84
C LYS A 3 -1.51 -17.81 6.02
N SER A 4 -2.67 -17.87 6.69
CA SER A 4 -3.96 -17.94 6.00
C SER A 4 -4.25 -16.64 5.24
N PHE A 5 -3.93 -15.48 5.81
CA PHE A 5 -4.05 -14.19 5.16
C PHE A 5 -3.21 -14.14 3.87
N VAL A 6 -1.92 -14.52 3.95
CA VAL A 6 -1.03 -14.53 2.78
C VAL A 6 -1.50 -15.52 1.73
N SER A 7 -1.95 -16.72 2.13
CA SER A 7 -2.45 -17.75 1.22
C SER A 7 -3.70 -17.27 0.46
N ASN A 8 -4.64 -16.62 1.13
CA ASN A 8 -5.83 -16.06 0.49
C ASN A 8 -5.46 -15.02 -0.57
N ILE A 9 -4.56 -14.09 -0.23
CA ILE A 9 -4.12 -13.06 -1.18
C ILE A 9 -3.38 -13.70 -2.36
N ARG A 10 -2.53 -14.69 -2.13
CA ARG A 10 -1.82 -15.43 -3.20
C ARG A 10 -2.79 -16.07 -4.19
N THR A 11 -3.92 -16.59 -3.74
CA THR A 11 -4.94 -17.16 -4.62
C THR A 11 -5.51 -16.12 -5.58
N HIS A 12 -5.74 -14.88 -5.12
CA HIS A 12 -6.23 -13.79 -5.97
C HIS A 12 -5.14 -13.23 -6.92
N LEU A 13 -3.87 -13.46 -6.62
CA LEU A 13 -2.72 -13.02 -7.40
C LEU A 13 -2.11 -14.14 -8.27
N SER A 14 -2.84 -15.24 -8.51
CA SER A 14 -2.36 -16.37 -9.33
C SER A 14 -2.18 -15.99 -10.80
N ASP A 15 -3.00 -15.07 -11.32
CA ASP A 15 -2.90 -14.56 -12.68
C ASP A 15 -2.57 -13.07 -12.66
N ARG A 16 -2.19 -12.52 -13.84
CA ARG A 16 -1.91 -11.10 -14.00
C ARG A 16 -3.14 -10.25 -13.67
N LYS A 17 -3.00 -9.34 -12.73
CA LYS A 17 -4.04 -8.47 -12.20
C LYS A 17 -3.70 -6.99 -12.39
N LYS A 18 -4.76 -6.16 -12.41
CA LYS A 18 -4.67 -4.70 -12.25
C LYS A 18 -4.78 -4.35 -10.78
N ILE A 19 -3.69 -3.85 -10.23
CA ILE A 19 -3.53 -3.56 -8.81
C ILE A 19 -3.40 -2.05 -8.65
N VAL A 20 -4.16 -1.48 -7.73
CA VAL A 20 -3.98 -0.10 -7.28
C VAL A 20 -3.54 -0.12 -5.82
N VAL A 21 -2.53 0.67 -5.48
CA VAL A 21 -2.00 0.80 -4.12
C VAL A 21 -2.24 2.22 -3.63
N ILE A 22 -2.84 2.38 -2.47
CA ILE A 22 -3.29 3.68 -1.96
C ILE A 22 -2.80 3.88 -0.53
N PRO A 23 -2.04 4.97 -0.24
CA PRO A 23 -1.71 5.42 1.11
C PRO A 23 -2.77 6.40 1.64
N HIS A 24 -2.60 6.86 2.90
CA HIS A 24 -3.41 7.94 3.46
C HIS A 24 -3.08 9.32 2.85
N VAL A 25 -3.91 10.34 3.16
CA VAL A 25 -3.68 11.75 2.78
C VAL A 25 -2.42 12.29 3.44
N SER A 26 -1.64 13.10 2.68
CA SER A 26 -0.33 13.62 3.09
C SER A 26 0.59 12.49 3.57
N PRO A 27 0.82 11.49 2.69
CA PRO A 27 1.53 10.30 3.10
C PRO A 27 2.94 10.62 3.58
N ASP A 28 3.33 9.99 4.65
CA ASP A 28 4.66 10.03 5.24
C ASP A 28 5.57 8.93 4.66
N ALA A 29 6.69 8.69 5.31
CA ALA A 29 7.67 7.71 4.82
C ALA A 29 7.21 6.26 4.99
N ASP A 30 6.39 5.95 6.00
CA ASP A 30 5.83 4.61 6.19
C ASP A 30 4.76 4.32 5.15
N ALA A 31 3.85 5.27 4.93
CA ALA A 31 2.81 5.17 3.92
C ALA A 31 3.38 5.02 2.50
N LEU A 32 4.37 5.85 2.10
CA LEU A 32 4.97 5.73 0.77
C LEU A 32 5.91 4.53 0.65
N GLY A 33 6.68 4.23 1.68
CA GLY A 33 7.58 3.08 1.70
C GLY A 33 6.83 1.76 1.54
N SER A 34 5.72 1.60 2.25
CA SER A 34 4.85 0.42 2.14
C SER A 34 4.24 0.29 0.75
N CYS A 35 3.75 1.41 0.15
CA CYS A 35 3.18 1.41 -1.19
C CYS A 35 4.22 1.06 -2.27
N LEU A 36 5.42 1.66 -2.20
CA LEU A 36 6.49 1.41 -3.16
C LEU A 36 7.06 -0.01 -3.02
N ALA A 37 7.12 -0.57 -1.82
CA ALA A 37 7.52 -1.96 -1.61
C ALA A 37 6.55 -2.94 -2.31
N ILE A 38 5.24 -2.75 -2.16
CA ILE A 38 4.20 -3.53 -2.85
C ILE A 38 4.31 -3.36 -4.36
N TYR A 39 4.50 -2.12 -4.85
CA TYR A 39 4.70 -1.84 -6.27
C TYR A 39 5.89 -2.61 -6.84
N HIS A 40 7.07 -2.47 -6.23
CA HIS A 40 8.29 -3.14 -6.71
C HIS A 40 8.15 -4.67 -6.69
N PHE A 41 7.50 -5.21 -5.68
CA PHE A 41 7.32 -6.66 -5.54
C PHE A 41 6.43 -7.24 -6.63
N PHE A 42 5.31 -6.59 -6.95
CA PHE A 42 4.30 -7.14 -7.84
C PHE A 42 4.40 -6.66 -9.30
N LYS A 43 5.11 -5.56 -9.61
CA LYS A 43 5.14 -4.95 -10.96
C LYS A 43 5.70 -5.85 -12.07
N LYS A 44 6.45 -6.89 -11.73
CA LYS A 44 7.00 -7.84 -12.73
C LYS A 44 5.92 -8.77 -13.29
N ASN A 45 4.91 -9.11 -12.48
CA ASN A 45 3.89 -10.10 -12.83
C ASN A 45 2.50 -9.48 -12.99
N HIS A 46 2.27 -8.27 -12.49
CA HIS A 46 0.99 -7.56 -12.49
C HIS A 46 1.13 -6.16 -13.04
N GLU A 47 0.00 -5.53 -13.38
CA GLU A 47 -0.09 -4.11 -13.69
C GLU A 47 -0.36 -3.37 -12.38
N VAL A 48 0.61 -2.60 -11.89
CA VAL A 48 0.54 -1.98 -10.55
C VAL A 48 0.66 -0.47 -10.69
N ASP A 49 -0.31 0.25 -10.15
CA ASP A 49 -0.33 1.71 -10.06
C ASP A 49 -0.42 2.15 -8.61
N ILE A 50 0.27 3.25 -8.27
CA ILE A 50 0.16 3.88 -6.95
C ILE A 50 -0.60 5.20 -7.12
N ILE A 51 -1.58 5.43 -6.23
CA ILE A 51 -2.36 6.67 -6.19
C ILE A 51 -2.22 7.31 -4.82
N SER A 52 -1.46 8.40 -4.72
CA SER A 52 -1.48 9.27 -3.54
C SER A 52 -2.70 10.19 -3.57
N PRO A 53 -3.43 10.37 -2.46
CA PRO A 53 -4.56 11.30 -2.41
C PRO A 53 -4.17 12.76 -2.73
N ASN A 54 -2.98 13.18 -2.36
CA ASN A 54 -2.45 14.53 -2.56
C ASN A 54 -0.91 14.53 -2.55
N GLU A 55 -0.34 15.73 -2.57
CA GLU A 55 1.09 15.95 -2.49
C GLU A 55 1.68 15.51 -1.15
N TYR A 56 2.95 15.14 -1.16
CA TYR A 56 3.76 14.68 -0.02
C TYR A 56 5.12 15.41 0.01
N SER A 57 5.88 15.16 1.06
CA SER A 57 7.15 15.85 1.27
C SER A 57 8.18 15.57 0.17
N GLU A 58 8.84 16.63 -0.33
CA GLU A 58 9.96 16.55 -1.28
C GLU A 58 11.10 15.63 -0.79
N VAL A 59 11.28 15.54 0.53
CA VAL A 59 12.30 14.66 1.15
C VAL A 59 12.10 13.19 0.78
N LEU A 60 10.89 12.76 0.43
CA LEU A 60 10.58 11.37 0.07
C LEU A 60 10.82 11.04 -1.41
N LYS A 61 11.18 12.03 -2.23
CA LYS A 61 11.43 11.85 -3.67
C LYS A 61 12.65 10.99 -4.00
N PHE A 62 13.51 10.69 -3.03
CA PHE A 62 14.64 9.77 -3.23
C PHE A 62 14.21 8.30 -3.27
N LEU A 63 13.00 7.97 -2.81
CA LEU A 63 12.54 6.59 -2.76
C LEU A 63 12.47 5.97 -4.16
N PRO A 64 12.98 4.73 -4.34
CA PRO A 64 12.92 4.05 -5.62
C PRO A 64 11.49 3.94 -6.14
N GLY A 65 11.26 4.37 -7.38
CA GLY A 65 9.94 4.29 -8.01
C GLY A 65 8.97 5.42 -7.68
N GLU A 66 9.36 6.42 -6.88
CA GLU A 66 8.50 7.54 -6.48
C GLU A 66 7.86 8.24 -7.68
N ASN A 67 8.60 8.43 -8.75
CA ASN A 67 8.14 9.08 -9.98
C ASN A 67 6.99 8.35 -10.71
N THR A 68 6.64 7.14 -10.30
CA THR A 68 5.50 6.38 -10.83
C THR A 68 4.18 6.71 -10.13
N ILE A 69 4.22 7.42 -8.99
CA ILE A 69 3.04 7.75 -8.19
C ILE A 69 2.16 8.77 -8.91
N SER A 70 0.90 8.42 -9.12
CA SER A 70 -0.12 9.35 -9.62
C SER A 70 -0.77 10.07 -8.44
N ARG A 71 -0.92 11.39 -8.53
CA ARG A 71 -1.58 12.18 -7.50
C ARG A 71 -3.03 12.46 -7.89
N PHE A 72 -3.95 12.15 -6.99
CA PHE A 72 -5.38 12.37 -7.23
C PHE A 72 -5.73 13.86 -7.33
N ASP A 73 -5.12 14.71 -6.52
CA ASP A 73 -5.36 16.16 -6.52
C ASP A 73 -5.00 16.86 -7.84
N SER A 74 -4.08 16.31 -8.62
CA SER A 74 -3.60 16.86 -9.89
C SER A 74 -4.01 16.06 -11.13
N SER A 75 -4.46 14.82 -10.96
CA SER A 75 -4.77 13.89 -12.06
C SER A 75 -6.02 13.04 -11.77
N GLN A 76 -7.10 13.69 -11.33
CA GLN A 76 -8.31 13.02 -10.85
C GLN A 76 -8.88 12.02 -11.85
N ASP A 77 -9.10 12.42 -13.12
CA ASP A 77 -9.70 11.54 -14.14
C ASP A 77 -8.89 10.26 -14.39
N LYS A 78 -7.55 10.39 -14.39
CA LYS A 78 -6.64 9.25 -14.50
C LYS A 78 -6.81 8.32 -13.32
N CYS A 79 -6.76 8.86 -12.10
CA CYS A 79 -6.85 8.08 -10.87
C CYS A 79 -8.22 7.37 -10.73
N VAL A 80 -9.32 8.05 -11.08
CA VAL A 80 -10.65 7.45 -11.09
C VAL A 80 -10.72 6.27 -12.06
N LYS A 81 -10.16 6.40 -13.27
CA LYS A 81 -10.10 5.29 -14.24
C LYS A 81 -9.30 4.11 -13.71
N LEU A 82 -8.17 4.36 -13.05
CA LEU A 82 -7.34 3.31 -12.43
C LEU A 82 -8.12 2.55 -11.36
N ILE A 83 -8.78 3.26 -10.42
CA ILE A 83 -9.57 2.65 -9.35
C ILE A 83 -10.77 1.87 -9.90
N THR A 84 -11.45 2.42 -10.91
CA THR A 84 -12.62 1.77 -11.53
C THR A 84 -12.25 0.46 -12.22
N ASN A 85 -11.06 0.40 -12.83
CA ASN A 85 -10.56 -0.77 -13.55
C ASN A 85 -9.74 -1.73 -12.67
N ALA A 86 -9.47 -1.37 -11.42
CA ALA A 86 -8.71 -2.22 -10.52
C ALA A 86 -9.46 -3.51 -10.20
N GLU A 87 -8.73 -4.61 -10.14
CA GLU A 87 -9.21 -5.91 -9.65
C GLU A 87 -8.84 -6.09 -8.17
N ILE A 88 -7.74 -5.46 -7.76
CA ILE A 88 -7.25 -5.47 -6.38
C ILE A 88 -6.87 -4.05 -5.98
N ILE A 89 -7.24 -3.63 -4.77
CA ILE A 89 -6.80 -2.39 -4.15
C ILE A 89 -6.10 -2.73 -2.84
N PHE A 90 -4.79 -2.42 -2.77
CA PHE A 90 -4.09 -2.40 -1.50
C PHE A 90 -4.30 -1.07 -0.81
N ILE A 91 -4.69 -1.14 0.45
CA ILE A 91 -4.98 -0.03 1.36
C ILE A 91 -3.92 -0.10 2.44
N LEU A 92 -2.98 0.84 2.40
CA LEU A 92 -1.78 0.76 3.21
C LEU A 92 -1.65 1.98 4.14
N ASP A 93 -1.32 1.69 5.38
CA ASP A 93 -1.08 2.67 6.42
C ASP A 93 -2.29 3.55 6.77
N PHE A 94 -3.47 3.00 6.54
CA PHE A 94 -4.72 3.53 7.06
C PHE A 94 -5.81 2.44 7.11
N ASN A 95 -6.75 2.62 8.03
CA ASN A 95 -7.84 1.69 8.28
C ASN A 95 -9.22 2.34 8.32
N ASN A 96 -9.30 3.62 7.96
CA ASN A 96 -10.55 4.40 7.91
C ASN A 96 -10.59 5.27 6.65
N LEU A 97 -11.69 5.22 5.91
CA LEU A 97 -11.84 5.93 4.63
C LEU A 97 -11.79 7.47 4.75
N ASN A 98 -11.96 8.04 5.94
CA ASN A 98 -11.76 9.47 6.15
C ASN A 98 -10.30 9.90 5.92
N ARG A 99 -9.34 8.96 6.08
CA ARG A 99 -7.91 9.19 5.86
C ARG A 99 -7.53 9.41 4.39
N VAL A 100 -8.44 9.19 3.45
CA VAL A 100 -8.22 9.40 2.00
C VAL A 100 -9.14 10.47 1.41
N ARG A 101 -9.95 11.15 2.22
CA ARG A 101 -10.80 12.30 1.84
C ARG A 101 -11.56 12.08 0.51
N LYS A 102 -11.23 12.85 -0.55
CA LYS A 102 -11.92 12.81 -1.85
C LYS A 102 -11.82 11.47 -2.58
N LEU A 103 -10.86 10.61 -2.25
CA LEU A 103 -10.75 9.25 -2.80
C LEU A 103 -11.78 8.28 -2.19
N SER A 104 -12.27 8.56 -0.98
CA SER A 104 -13.16 7.67 -0.21
C SER A 104 -14.35 7.12 -1.02
N PRO A 105 -15.15 7.93 -1.75
CA PRO A 105 -16.28 7.41 -2.52
C PRO A 105 -15.86 6.38 -3.57
N TYR A 106 -14.77 6.66 -4.29
CA TYR A 106 -14.29 5.78 -5.37
C TYR A 106 -13.77 4.43 -4.83
N ILE A 107 -13.09 4.43 -3.69
CA ILE A 107 -12.64 3.20 -3.03
C ILE A 107 -13.85 2.41 -2.53
N LYS A 108 -14.81 3.09 -1.91
CA LYS A 108 -16.02 2.45 -1.36
C LYS A 108 -16.86 1.78 -2.44
N GLU A 109 -17.05 2.45 -3.58
CA GLU A 109 -17.88 1.97 -4.70
C GLU A 109 -17.15 0.97 -5.59
N SER A 110 -15.82 0.88 -5.52
CA SER A 110 -15.03 -0.06 -6.31
C SER A 110 -15.41 -1.51 -6.01
N LYS A 111 -15.54 -2.32 -7.07
CA LYS A 111 -15.77 -3.77 -6.99
C LYS A 111 -14.49 -4.59 -6.77
N ALA A 112 -13.33 -3.92 -6.75
CA ALA A 112 -12.05 -4.56 -6.50
C ALA A 112 -12.01 -5.25 -5.13
N ILE A 113 -11.25 -6.32 -5.04
CA ILE A 113 -10.88 -6.93 -3.76
C ILE A 113 -10.02 -5.95 -2.99
N LYS A 114 -10.46 -5.53 -1.81
CA LYS A 114 -9.77 -4.58 -0.95
C LYS A 114 -8.94 -5.32 0.09
N ILE A 115 -7.64 -5.09 0.07
CA ILE A 115 -6.66 -5.68 0.99
C ILE A 115 -6.09 -4.55 1.84
N MET A 116 -6.45 -4.53 3.12
CA MET A 116 -5.99 -3.54 4.09
C MET A 116 -4.84 -4.11 4.90
N ILE A 117 -3.73 -3.38 4.97
CA ILE A 117 -2.58 -3.69 5.84
C ILE A 117 -2.20 -2.40 6.56
N ASP A 118 -2.27 -2.42 7.90
CA ASP A 118 -2.13 -1.22 8.71
C ASP A 118 -1.69 -1.55 10.14
N HIS A 119 -1.12 -0.56 10.84
CA HIS A 119 -0.73 -0.71 12.25
C HIS A 119 -1.53 0.20 13.21
N HIS A 120 -2.51 0.96 12.71
CA HIS A 120 -3.34 1.81 13.56
C HIS A 120 -4.47 1.03 14.24
N GLU A 121 -4.94 1.57 15.36
CA GLU A 121 -6.08 1.02 16.13
C GLU A 121 -7.43 1.28 15.44
N SER A 122 -8.45 0.52 15.86
CA SER A 122 -9.85 0.73 15.49
C SER A 122 -10.15 0.73 13.98
N PRO A 123 -9.84 -0.36 13.25
CA PRO A 123 -10.13 -0.45 11.83
C PRO A 123 -11.62 -0.47 11.52
N ASP A 124 -12.03 0.23 10.45
CA ASP A 124 -13.37 0.14 9.88
C ASP A 124 -13.54 -1.15 9.06
N ASP A 125 -14.78 -1.64 8.98
CA ASP A 125 -15.15 -2.85 8.21
C ASP A 125 -15.54 -2.50 6.77
N PHE A 126 -14.55 -2.21 5.90
CA PHE A 126 -14.79 -1.95 4.47
C PHE A 126 -13.88 -2.76 3.53
N ALA A 127 -12.89 -3.45 4.08
CA ALA A 127 -11.94 -4.25 3.31
C ALA A 127 -12.40 -5.70 3.21
N THR A 128 -12.10 -6.36 2.08
CA THR A 128 -12.35 -7.80 1.89
C THR A 128 -11.43 -8.62 2.78
N TYR A 129 -10.19 -8.19 2.90
CA TYR A 129 -9.17 -8.75 3.78
C TYR A 129 -8.51 -7.62 4.57
N ALA A 130 -8.49 -7.74 5.89
CA ALA A 130 -7.85 -6.78 6.78
C ALA A 130 -6.79 -7.47 7.64
N TYR A 131 -5.61 -6.87 7.71
CA TYR A 131 -4.55 -7.26 8.61
C TYR A 131 -4.02 -6.01 9.33
N CYS A 132 -4.64 -5.69 10.46
CA CYS A 132 -4.31 -4.53 11.28
C CYS A 132 -3.67 -5.01 12.58
N VAL A 133 -2.42 -4.57 12.84
CA VAL A 133 -1.65 -5.02 14.00
C VAL A 133 -1.04 -3.83 14.74
N PRO A 134 -1.77 -3.23 15.70
CA PRO A 134 -1.30 -2.04 16.44
C PRO A 134 -0.04 -2.22 17.29
N SER A 135 0.38 -3.46 17.54
CA SER A 135 1.61 -3.75 18.25
C SER A 135 2.87 -3.72 17.37
N MET A 136 2.71 -3.61 16.05
CA MET A 136 3.83 -3.46 15.12
C MET A 136 4.27 -2.00 15.04
N SER A 137 5.55 -1.79 14.82
CA SER A 137 6.15 -0.46 14.86
C SER A 137 5.78 0.42 13.67
N SER A 138 5.41 -0.20 12.55
CA SER A 138 5.08 0.49 11.30
C SER A 138 4.34 -0.44 10.33
N THR A 139 3.63 0.12 9.36
CA THR A 139 3.05 -0.64 8.25
C THR A 139 4.15 -1.29 7.40
N CYS A 140 5.29 -0.63 7.20
CA CYS A 140 6.44 -1.21 6.50
C CYS A 140 6.97 -2.49 7.16
N GLU A 141 6.97 -2.59 8.49
CA GLU A 141 7.32 -3.83 9.20
C GLU A 141 6.33 -4.95 8.87
N ILE A 142 5.03 -4.64 8.82
CA ILE A 142 4.01 -5.62 8.43
C ILE A 142 4.18 -6.03 6.97
N ILE A 143 4.47 -5.10 6.06
CA ILE A 143 4.74 -5.37 4.65
C ILE A 143 5.97 -6.25 4.48
N TYR A 144 7.06 -6.01 5.22
CA TYR A 144 8.22 -6.90 5.21
C TYR A 144 7.83 -8.34 5.57
N ASN A 145 7.03 -8.52 6.62
CA ASN A 145 6.56 -9.83 7.04
C ASN A 145 5.63 -10.47 5.99
N PHE A 146 4.77 -9.69 5.34
CA PHE A 146 3.89 -10.12 4.25
C PHE A 146 4.69 -10.61 3.04
N LEU A 147 5.62 -9.81 2.55
CA LEU A 147 6.44 -10.14 1.38
C LEU A 147 7.38 -11.31 1.66
N SER A 148 7.93 -11.41 2.87
CA SER A 148 8.78 -12.52 3.29
C SER A 148 8.02 -13.86 3.34
N GLU A 149 6.78 -13.86 3.82
CA GLU A 149 5.93 -15.06 3.80
C GLU A 149 5.42 -15.36 2.38
N TYR A 150 5.22 -14.33 1.54
CA TYR A 150 4.81 -14.51 0.14
C TYR A 150 5.94 -15.13 -0.68
N ASP A 151 7.08 -14.49 -0.83
CA ASP A 151 8.34 -15.01 -1.40
C ASP A 151 9.52 -14.09 -1.05
N LYS A 152 10.27 -14.45 -0.01
CA LYS A 152 11.43 -13.66 0.45
C LYS A 152 12.53 -13.45 -0.60
N ASN A 153 12.63 -14.35 -1.60
CA ASN A 153 13.68 -14.27 -2.61
C ASN A 153 13.42 -13.14 -3.63
N LEU A 154 12.21 -12.60 -3.65
CA LEU A 154 11.84 -11.46 -4.51
C LEU A 154 12.13 -10.11 -3.86
N ILE A 155 12.51 -10.06 -2.57
CA ILE A 155 12.87 -8.83 -1.87
C ILE A 155 14.25 -8.39 -2.38
N ASP A 156 14.24 -7.40 -3.26
CA ASP A 156 15.45 -6.79 -3.82
C ASP A 156 15.85 -5.51 -3.05
N LYS A 157 16.89 -4.83 -3.56
CA LYS A 157 17.41 -3.60 -2.94
C LYS A 157 16.35 -2.49 -2.87
N ASP A 158 15.59 -2.28 -3.94
CA ASP A 158 14.61 -1.21 -4.01
C ASP A 158 13.49 -1.43 -2.98
N ILE A 159 13.01 -2.67 -2.86
CA ILE A 159 12.03 -3.06 -1.84
C ILE A 159 12.57 -2.84 -0.44
N ALA A 160 13.81 -3.29 -0.19
CA ALA A 160 14.45 -3.15 1.12
C ALA A 160 14.65 -1.68 1.51
N GLU A 161 15.02 -0.81 0.56
CA GLU A 161 15.21 0.63 0.79
C GLU A 161 13.88 1.31 1.14
N CYS A 162 12.79 0.99 0.44
CA CYS A 162 11.45 1.49 0.75
C CYS A 162 10.99 1.08 2.15
N ILE A 163 11.09 -0.21 2.47
CA ILE A 163 10.69 -0.76 3.78
C ILE A 163 11.52 -0.16 4.91
N TYR A 164 12.84 -0.10 4.74
CA TYR A 164 13.74 0.43 5.76
C TYR A 164 13.44 1.90 6.07
N THR A 165 13.16 2.69 5.03
CA THR A 165 12.82 4.11 5.19
C THR A 165 11.58 4.32 6.05
N GLY A 166 10.51 3.55 5.81
CA GLY A 166 9.29 3.62 6.61
C GLY A 166 9.54 3.21 8.07
N ILE A 167 10.19 2.07 8.31
CA ILE A 167 10.50 1.60 9.66
C ILE A 167 11.33 2.64 10.43
N VAL A 168 12.37 3.22 9.82
CA VAL A 168 13.21 4.24 10.47
C VAL A 168 12.40 5.49 10.82
N ALA A 169 11.51 5.92 9.94
CA ALA A 169 10.70 7.11 10.17
C ALA A 169 9.75 6.92 11.35
N ASP A 170 8.96 5.85 11.34
CA ASP A 170 7.93 5.59 12.35
C ASP A 170 8.51 5.24 13.73
N THR A 171 9.66 4.60 13.77
CA THR A 171 10.34 4.29 15.02
C THR A 171 11.21 5.43 15.56
N GLY A 172 11.19 6.61 14.91
CA GLY A 172 12.06 7.72 15.30
C GLY A 172 13.54 7.34 15.31
N SER A 173 13.99 6.56 14.32
CA SER A 173 15.33 5.96 14.24
C SER A 173 15.60 4.94 15.33
N PHE A 174 14.63 4.05 15.61
CA PHE A 174 14.71 2.98 16.63
C PHE A 174 14.87 3.49 18.07
N ARG A 175 14.16 4.57 18.42
CA ARG A 175 14.19 5.18 19.76
C ARG A 175 12.96 4.85 20.59
#